data_037b847bccb09602dab9db43b7e5ee05
#
_entry.id   037b847bccb09602dab9db43b7e5ee05
#
_cell.length_a   1.000
_cell.length_b   1.000
_cell.length_c   1.000
_cell.angle_alpha   90.00
_cell.angle_beta   90.00
_cell.angle_gamma   90.00
#
_symmetry.space_group_name_H-M   'P 1'
#
loop_
_entity.id
_entity.type
_entity.pdbx_description
1 polymer ?
#
loop_
_entity_poly.entity_id
_entity_poly.type
_entity_poly.pdbx_seq_one_letter_code
_entity_poly.pdbx_strand_id
1 'polypeptide(L)'
;MKVAIIGGGAAGFFAAFSVKEHHPESQVTIFEKSEKLLSKVKISGGGRCNVTHACFQVNQLSKFYPRGGKQLKKAFSIFQPKDTVAWFRT
;
A
#
# COMPACT_ATOMS: atom_id res chain seq x y z
N MET A 1 -5.16 10.89 -19.83
CA MET A 1 -6.12 10.59 -18.76
C MET A 1 -5.77 11.42 -17.53
N LYS A 2 -6.76 11.95 -16.86
CA LYS A 2 -6.58 12.66 -15.61
C LYS A 2 -7.08 11.80 -14.45
N VAL A 3 -6.26 11.65 -13.43
CA VAL A 3 -6.60 10.81 -12.27
C VAL A 3 -6.49 11.66 -10.99
N ALA A 4 -7.54 11.63 -10.18
CA ALA A 4 -7.55 12.27 -8.88
C ALA A 4 -7.48 11.18 -7.80
N ILE A 5 -6.58 11.35 -6.85
CA ILE A 5 -6.42 10.44 -5.72
C ILE A 5 -6.76 11.22 -4.45
N ILE A 6 -7.68 10.69 -3.67
CA ILE A 6 -8.10 11.32 -2.42
C ILE A 6 -7.37 10.66 -1.28
N GLY A 7 -6.53 11.42 -0.60
CA GLY A 7 -5.73 10.95 0.52
C GLY A 7 -4.25 10.83 0.19
N GLY A 8 -3.42 11.53 0.94
CA GLY A 8 -1.96 11.57 0.79
C GLY A 8 -1.22 10.64 1.73
N GLY A 9 -1.77 9.46 2.01
CA GLY A 9 -1.11 8.43 2.78
C GLY A 9 -0.36 7.43 1.89
N ALA A 10 0.08 6.33 2.48
CA ALA A 10 0.83 5.30 1.77
C ALA A 10 0.06 4.74 0.57
N ALA A 11 -1.22 4.42 0.76
CA ALA A 11 -2.05 3.86 -0.31
C ALA A 11 -2.22 4.86 -1.46
N GLY A 12 -2.43 6.14 -1.14
CA GLY A 12 -2.58 7.18 -2.17
C GLY A 12 -1.32 7.36 -3.00
N PHE A 13 -0.16 7.41 -2.36
CA PHE A 13 1.11 7.52 -3.07
C PHE A 13 1.41 6.26 -3.89
N PHE A 14 1.13 5.08 -3.35
CA PHE A 14 1.34 3.83 -4.10
C PHE A 14 0.41 3.78 -5.32
N ALA A 15 -0.85 4.18 -5.16
CA ALA A 15 -1.79 4.24 -6.27
C ALA A 15 -1.32 5.21 -7.35
N ALA A 16 -0.83 6.39 -6.95
CA ALA A 16 -0.29 7.38 -7.90
C ALA A 16 0.89 6.81 -8.68
N PHE A 17 1.80 6.15 -7.97
CA PHE A 17 2.95 5.50 -8.60
C PHE A 17 2.51 4.44 -9.61
N SER A 18 1.55 3.60 -9.22
CA SER A 18 1.04 2.54 -10.09
C SER A 18 0.39 3.10 -11.35
N VAL A 19 -0.38 4.19 -11.22
CA VAL A 19 -0.98 4.84 -12.39
C VAL A 19 0.10 5.36 -13.34
N LYS A 20 1.13 6.02 -12.81
CA LYS A 20 2.21 6.56 -13.64
C LYS A 20 3.04 5.44 -14.29
N GLU A 21 3.18 4.32 -13.61
CA GLU A 21 3.91 3.16 -14.16
C GLU A 21 3.18 2.55 -15.35
N HIS A 22 1.86 2.40 -15.24
CA HIS A 22 1.04 1.75 -16.28
C HIS A 22 0.53 2.72 -17.35
N HIS A 23 0.39 4.00 -16.99
CA HIS A 23 -0.11 5.05 -17.87
C HIS A 23 0.76 6.30 -17.72
N PRO A 24 2.00 6.28 -18.26
CA PRO A 24 2.99 7.36 -18.03
C PRO A 24 2.52 8.76 -18.43
N GLU A 25 1.67 8.86 -19.43
CA GLU A 25 1.17 10.15 -19.93
C GLU A 25 0.00 10.70 -19.12
N SER A 26 -0.48 9.95 -18.12
CA SER A 26 -1.57 10.41 -17.27
C SER A 26 -1.13 11.55 -16.37
N GLN A 27 -2.06 12.49 -16.11
CA GLN A 27 -1.89 13.55 -15.13
C GLN A 27 -2.52 13.08 -13.81
N VAL A 28 -1.68 12.91 -12.78
CA VAL A 28 -2.13 12.41 -11.48
C VAL A 28 -2.01 13.50 -10.44
N THR A 29 -3.09 13.74 -9.70
CA THR A 29 -3.13 14.73 -8.61
C THR A 29 -3.60 14.04 -7.33
N ILE A 30 -2.85 14.24 -6.24
CA ILE A 30 -3.21 13.74 -4.92
C ILE A 30 -3.82 14.90 -4.13
N PHE A 31 -5.03 14.68 -3.59
CA PHE A 31 -5.73 15.65 -2.76
C PHE A 31 -5.68 15.18 -1.30
N GLU A 32 -5.07 15.96 -0.43
CA GLU A 32 -4.96 15.68 0.99
C GLU A 32 -5.54 16.82 1.81
N LYS A 33 -6.46 16.51 2.72
CA LYS A 33 -7.17 17.52 3.53
C LYS A 33 -6.30 18.18 4.59
N SER A 34 -5.20 17.53 5.01
CA SER A 34 -4.28 18.06 6.01
C SER A 34 -3.02 18.60 5.35
N GLU A 35 -2.20 19.33 6.12
CA GLU A 35 -0.91 19.81 5.63
C GLU A 35 0.18 18.73 5.64
N LYS A 36 -0.11 17.56 6.23
CA LYS A 36 0.88 16.51 6.40
C LYS A 36 0.62 15.34 5.46
N LEU A 37 1.55 15.13 4.54
CA LEU A 37 1.56 13.95 3.68
C LEU A 37 2.29 12.80 4.39
N LEU A 38 1.83 11.57 4.18
CA LEU A 38 2.47 10.36 4.69
C LEU A 38 2.68 10.37 6.22
N SER A 39 1.76 11.01 6.96
CA SER A 39 1.92 11.19 8.40
C SER A 39 2.03 9.88 9.17
N LYS A 40 1.22 8.90 8.82
CA LYS A 40 1.26 7.58 9.49
C LYS A 40 2.51 6.80 9.12
N VAL A 41 3.02 6.95 7.91
CA VAL A 41 4.26 6.29 7.48
C VAL A 41 5.43 6.80 8.32
N LYS A 42 5.48 8.10 8.58
CA LYS A 42 6.56 8.72 9.36
C LYS A 42 6.67 8.16 10.77
N ILE A 43 5.53 7.79 11.38
CA ILE A 43 5.52 7.29 12.76
C ILE A 43 5.40 5.77 12.85
N SER A 44 5.20 5.08 11.75
CA SER A 44 5.06 3.63 11.75
C SER A 44 6.36 2.94 12.17
N GLY A 45 6.23 1.75 12.75
CA GLY A 45 7.39 0.96 13.17
C GLY A 45 8.16 1.54 14.34
N GLY A 46 7.61 2.52 15.08
CA GLY A 46 8.27 3.10 16.24
C GLY A 46 9.64 3.69 15.93
N GLY A 47 9.79 4.36 14.80
CA GLY A 47 11.07 4.91 14.35
C GLY A 47 11.93 3.94 13.56
N ARG A 48 11.44 2.72 13.34
CA ARG A 48 12.11 1.70 12.53
C ARG A 48 11.40 1.55 11.19
N CYS A 49 12.15 1.14 10.17
CA CYS A 49 11.56 0.83 8.88
C CYS A 49 10.91 -0.56 8.94
N ASN A 50 9.60 -0.57 9.11
CA ASN A 50 8.81 -1.80 9.14
C ASN A 50 7.89 -1.80 7.92
N VAL A 51 8.29 -2.55 6.88
CA VAL A 51 7.61 -2.49 5.58
C VAL A 51 6.52 -3.54 5.47
N THR A 52 6.80 -4.78 5.89
CA THR A 52 5.84 -5.87 5.72
C THR A 52 6.09 -6.97 6.73
N HIS A 53 5.15 -7.90 6.81
CA HIS A 53 5.22 -9.06 7.70
C HIS A 53 5.76 -10.26 6.93
N ALA A 54 6.80 -10.91 7.43
CA ALA A 54 7.41 -12.07 6.78
C ALA A 54 6.56 -13.33 6.99
N CYS A 55 5.31 -13.27 6.54
CA CYS A 55 4.37 -14.38 6.58
C CYS A 55 3.92 -14.65 5.15
N PHE A 56 4.38 -15.79 4.60
CA PHE A 56 4.26 -16.06 3.16
C PHE A 56 3.14 -17.04 2.82
N GLN A 57 2.34 -17.42 3.81
CA GLN A 57 1.17 -18.29 3.62
C GLN A 57 -0.09 -17.48 3.83
N VAL A 58 -0.92 -17.35 2.79
CA VAL A 58 -2.13 -16.52 2.82
C VAL A 58 -3.07 -16.92 3.96
N ASN A 59 -3.28 -18.23 4.17
CA ASN A 59 -4.17 -18.69 5.22
C ASN A 59 -3.65 -18.34 6.63
N GLN A 60 -2.35 -18.37 6.85
CA GLN A 60 -1.75 -17.97 8.12
C GLN A 60 -1.74 -16.46 8.27
N LEU A 61 -1.41 -15.75 7.19
CA LEU A 61 -1.37 -14.29 7.19
C LEU A 61 -2.74 -13.71 7.57
N SER A 62 -3.82 -14.24 6.99
CA SER A 62 -5.17 -13.73 7.25
C SER A 62 -5.59 -13.90 8.71
N LYS A 63 -5.03 -14.83 9.45
CA LYS A 63 -5.33 -15.07 10.87
C LYS A 63 -4.80 -13.96 11.77
N PHE A 64 -3.82 -13.18 11.32
CA PHE A 64 -3.33 -12.01 12.05
C PHE A 64 -4.29 -10.82 11.97
N TYR A 65 -5.36 -10.96 11.21
CA TYR A 65 -6.39 -9.93 11.06
C TYR A 65 -7.69 -10.45 11.67
N PRO A 66 -7.93 -10.20 12.98
CA PRO A 66 -9.12 -10.72 13.66
C PRO A 66 -10.43 -10.18 13.08
N ARG A 67 -10.34 -9.01 12.41
CA ARG A 67 -11.46 -8.43 11.68
C ARG A 67 -11.08 -8.33 10.22
N GLY A 68 -11.94 -8.83 9.34
CA GLY A 68 -11.74 -8.72 7.91
C GLY A 68 -10.74 -9.71 7.31
N GLY A 69 -10.27 -10.70 8.09
CA GLY A 69 -9.32 -11.69 7.58
C GLY A 69 -9.83 -12.45 6.36
N LYS A 70 -11.13 -12.78 6.35
CA LYS A 70 -11.76 -13.47 5.22
C LYS A 70 -11.73 -12.63 3.96
N GLN A 71 -12.05 -11.34 4.10
CA GLN A 71 -12.05 -10.40 2.99
C GLN A 71 -10.64 -10.17 2.47
N LEU A 72 -9.66 -10.10 3.39
CA LEU A 72 -8.27 -9.89 3.02
C LEU A 72 -7.64 -11.09 2.30
N LYS A 73 -8.16 -12.30 2.48
CA LYS A 73 -7.67 -13.46 1.74
C LYS A 73 -7.71 -13.24 0.23
N LYS A 74 -8.76 -12.61 -0.26
CA LYS A 74 -8.89 -12.30 -1.69
C LYS A 74 -7.83 -11.30 -2.12
N ALA A 75 -7.63 -10.24 -1.34
CA ALA A 75 -6.59 -9.24 -1.62
C ALA A 75 -5.20 -9.89 -1.58
N PHE A 76 -4.92 -10.72 -0.58
CA PHE A 76 -3.63 -11.41 -0.46
C PHE A 76 -3.38 -12.43 -1.57
N SER A 77 -4.42 -12.95 -2.21
CA SER A 77 -4.23 -13.83 -3.37
C SER A 77 -3.68 -13.06 -4.58
N ILE A 78 -3.88 -11.74 -4.60
CA ILE A 78 -3.40 -10.87 -5.67
C ILE A 78 -2.07 -10.24 -5.29
N PHE A 79 -1.94 -9.75 -4.05
CA PHE A 79 -0.73 -9.09 -3.57
C PHE A 79 -0.55 -9.40 -2.08
N GLN A 80 0.60 -9.99 -1.73
CA GLN A 80 0.90 -10.43 -0.38
C GLN A 80 2.35 -10.06 -0.02
N PRO A 81 2.84 -10.37 1.21
CA PRO A 81 4.19 -9.95 1.63
C PRO A 81 5.32 -10.34 0.67
N LYS A 82 5.26 -11.51 0.05
CA LYS A 82 6.29 -11.89 -0.93
C LYS A 82 6.33 -10.93 -2.12
N ASP A 83 5.17 -10.42 -2.52
CA ASP A 83 5.06 -9.47 -3.63
C ASP A 83 5.59 -8.09 -3.22
N THR A 84 5.36 -7.70 -1.97
CA THR A 84 5.93 -6.47 -1.41
C THR A 84 7.45 -6.54 -1.44
N VAL A 85 8.03 -7.64 -0.96
CA VAL A 85 9.49 -7.84 -0.97
C VAL A 85 10.02 -7.78 -2.40
N ALA A 86 9.37 -8.45 -3.34
CA ALA A 86 9.76 -8.45 -4.75
C ALA A 86 9.70 -7.04 -5.33
N TRP A 87 8.65 -6.28 -5.00
CA TRP A 87 8.49 -4.92 -5.50
C TRP A 87 9.64 -4.01 -5.09
N PHE A 88 10.09 -4.10 -3.82
CA PHE A 88 11.22 -3.30 -3.34
C PHE A 88 12.56 -3.73 -3.91
N ARG A 89 12.66 -4.93 -4.47
CA ARG A 89 13.89 -5.42 -5.11
C ARG A 89 14.04 -5.02 -6.58
N THR A 90 12.98 -4.47 -7.15
CA THR A 90 13.05 -3.96 -8.52
C THR A 90 13.61 -2.53 -8.57
#